data_6603dfd8505779d04446030cef037671
#
_entry.id   6603dfd8505779d04446030cef037671
#
_cell.length_a   1.000
_cell.length_b   1.000
_cell.length_c   1.000
_cell.angle_alpha   90.00
_cell.angle_beta   90.00
_cell.angle_gamma   90.00
#
_symmetry.space_group_name_H-M   'P 1'
#
loop_
_entity.id
_entity.type
_entity.pdbx_description
1 polymer ?
#
loop_
_entity_poly.entity_id
_entity_poly.type
_entity_poly.pdbx_seq_one_letter_code
_entity_poly.pdbx_strand_id
1 'polypeptide(L)'
;MPEKLKVLISCYACSPYKGSEPGMGWNFVQGLSKFHELHVIVEQLKWEKPIKNYIKDNPQITNNITFHFIEKKRNKLLRKIWPPSYYWYYRKWQKKVYNLALKLDKKENFDIIHQLNMVGYREPGYLWKIKSPFVWGPIGGLENSPWNFLPHIGLKGLIFYSARNLVNLLQRNLLIRPKKAVSRANSILISA
;
A
#
# COMPACT_ATOMS: atom_id res chain seq x y z
N MET A 1 12.84 9.95 -26.17
CA MET A 1 11.95 9.92 -25.00
C MET A 1 12.22 8.62 -24.25
N PRO A 2 12.19 8.58 -22.92
CA PRO A 2 12.31 7.31 -22.22
C PRO A 2 11.20 6.35 -22.65
N GLU A 3 11.50 5.06 -22.70
CA GLU A 3 10.55 4.02 -23.09
C GLU A 3 9.34 4.01 -22.15
N LYS A 4 8.12 3.89 -22.72
CA LYS A 4 6.89 3.88 -21.95
C LYS A 4 6.70 2.49 -21.34
N LEU A 5 6.84 2.39 -20.01
CA LEU A 5 6.69 1.15 -19.26
C LEU A 5 5.23 0.84 -18.96
N LYS A 6 4.91 -0.46 -18.85
CA LYS A 6 3.66 -0.97 -18.27
C LYS A 6 3.85 -1.26 -16.79
N VAL A 7 3.11 -0.57 -15.93
CA VAL A 7 3.27 -0.68 -14.47
C VAL A 7 1.97 -1.15 -13.81
N LEU A 8 2.06 -2.23 -13.04
CA LEU A 8 0.97 -2.67 -12.18
C LEU A 8 1.15 -2.10 -10.76
N ILE A 9 0.13 -1.39 -10.26
CA ILE A 9 0.18 -0.73 -8.95
C ILE A 9 -0.93 -1.27 -8.04
N SER A 10 -0.57 -1.77 -6.87
CA SER A 10 -1.52 -1.98 -5.78
C SER A 10 -1.65 -0.71 -4.96
N CYS A 11 -2.74 0.02 -5.17
CA CYS A 11 -3.07 1.27 -4.49
C CYS A 11 -4.36 1.10 -3.68
N TYR A 12 -4.28 0.48 -2.50
CA TYR A 12 -5.43 0.19 -1.65
C TYR A 12 -6.29 1.43 -1.37
N ALA A 13 -5.67 2.55 -1.05
CA ALA A 13 -6.30 3.83 -0.79
C ALA A 13 -5.91 4.82 -1.89
N CYS A 14 -6.90 5.27 -2.67
CA CYS A 14 -6.69 6.16 -3.81
C CYS A 14 -7.90 7.10 -3.94
N SER A 15 -7.70 8.40 -3.82
CA SER A 15 -8.81 9.36 -3.95
C SER A 15 -8.34 10.74 -4.37
N PRO A 16 -8.99 11.35 -5.38
CA PRO A 16 -8.72 12.74 -5.79
C PRO A 16 -9.19 13.78 -4.78
N TYR A 17 -10.10 13.39 -3.85
CA TYR A 17 -10.77 14.33 -2.92
C TYR A 17 -10.32 14.19 -1.47
N LYS A 18 -9.33 13.36 -1.17
CA LYS A 18 -8.85 13.13 0.19
C LYS A 18 -7.36 13.41 0.30
N GLY A 19 -6.96 13.98 1.43
CA GLY A 19 -5.56 14.12 1.79
C GLY A 19 -4.97 12.82 2.36
N SER A 20 -3.77 12.93 2.96
CA SER A 20 -3.05 11.81 3.57
C SER A 20 -2.83 10.66 2.59
N GLU A 21 -2.84 9.42 3.04
CA GLU A 21 -2.54 8.22 2.24
C GLU A 21 -3.40 8.07 0.96
N PRO A 22 -4.73 8.33 0.95
CA PRO A 22 -5.52 8.27 -0.28
C PRO A 22 -5.11 9.33 -1.31
N GLY A 23 -4.81 10.55 -0.87
CA GLY A 23 -4.35 11.62 -1.76
C GLY A 23 -2.94 11.38 -2.28
N MET A 24 -2.05 10.86 -1.44
CA MET A 24 -0.72 10.42 -1.85
C MET A 24 -0.84 9.34 -2.94
N GLY A 25 -1.67 8.31 -2.73
CA GLY A 25 -1.91 7.27 -3.73
C GLY A 25 -2.42 7.82 -5.06
N TRP A 26 -3.36 8.76 -5.03
CA TRP A 26 -3.89 9.43 -6.21
C TRP A 26 -2.80 10.23 -6.96
N ASN A 27 -2.06 11.08 -6.25
CA ASN A 27 -1.01 11.91 -6.85
C ASN A 27 0.12 11.08 -7.44
N PHE A 28 0.47 9.97 -6.80
CA PHE A 28 1.47 9.03 -7.31
C PHE A 28 1.02 8.42 -8.64
N VAL A 29 -0.22 7.93 -8.70
CA VAL A 29 -0.81 7.35 -9.92
C VAL A 29 -0.87 8.39 -11.03
N GLN A 30 -1.34 9.60 -10.75
CA GLN A 30 -1.38 10.68 -11.74
C GLN A 30 0.01 11.11 -12.24
N GLY A 31 0.97 11.22 -11.31
CA GLY A 31 2.35 11.57 -11.68
C GLY A 31 2.98 10.57 -12.62
N LEU A 32 2.86 9.28 -12.32
CA LEU A 32 3.42 8.19 -13.13
C LEU A 32 2.70 8.04 -14.48
N SER A 33 1.39 8.28 -14.55
CA SER A 33 0.61 8.15 -15.79
C SER A 33 1.00 9.12 -16.91
N LYS A 34 1.72 10.19 -16.55
CA LYS A 34 2.28 11.14 -17.54
C LYS A 34 3.35 10.49 -18.40
N PHE A 35 4.00 9.44 -17.90
CA PHE A 35 5.16 8.82 -18.54
C PHE A 35 4.94 7.33 -18.88
N HIS A 36 4.02 6.65 -18.17
CA HIS A 36 3.87 5.20 -18.20
C HIS A 36 2.40 4.79 -18.35
N GLU A 37 2.18 3.54 -18.80
CA GLU A 37 0.88 2.89 -18.81
C GLU A 37 0.65 2.18 -17.48
N LEU A 38 -0.46 2.48 -16.81
CA LEU A 38 -0.72 2.02 -15.45
C LEU A 38 -1.95 1.12 -15.37
N HIS A 39 -1.81 -0.02 -14.71
CA HIS A 39 -2.90 -0.82 -14.20
C HIS A 39 -2.96 -0.67 -12.68
N VAL A 40 -4.01 -0.05 -12.15
CA VAL A 40 -4.10 0.34 -10.73
C VAL A 40 -5.20 -0.44 -10.05
N ILE A 41 -4.83 -1.28 -9.06
CA ILE A 41 -5.76 -2.07 -8.27
C ILE A 41 -6.12 -1.32 -6.99
N VAL A 42 -7.41 -1.02 -6.80
CA VAL A 42 -7.92 -0.15 -5.73
C VAL A 42 -9.02 -0.86 -4.92
N GLU A 43 -9.17 -0.49 -3.66
CA GLU A 43 -10.29 -0.98 -2.83
C GLU A 43 -11.61 -0.35 -3.29
N GLN A 44 -12.59 -1.19 -3.61
CA GLN A 44 -13.83 -0.83 -4.30
C GLN A 44 -14.77 0.03 -3.47
N LEU A 45 -15.15 -0.45 -2.28
CA LEU A 45 -16.26 0.13 -1.52
C LEU A 45 -16.08 1.59 -1.11
N LYS A 46 -14.83 2.03 -0.97
CA LYS A 46 -14.53 3.42 -0.57
C LYS A 46 -14.14 4.31 -1.75
N TRP A 47 -13.45 3.73 -2.74
CA TRP A 47 -12.70 4.55 -3.68
C TRP A 47 -13.22 4.50 -5.12
N GLU A 48 -14.02 3.48 -5.48
CA GLU A 48 -14.55 3.37 -6.84
C GLU A 48 -15.42 4.57 -7.22
N LYS A 49 -16.40 4.93 -6.40
CA LYS A 49 -17.31 6.05 -6.69
C LYS A 49 -16.59 7.41 -6.81
N PRO A 50 -15.72 7.81 -5.86
CA PRO A 50 -14.93 9.03 -5.99
C PRO A 50 -14.06 9.07 -7.24
N ILE A 51 -13.39 7.97 -7.57
CA ILE A 51 -12.53 7.88 -8.77
C ILE A 51 -13.38 8.00 -10.04
N LYS A 52 -14.47 7.24 -10.16
CA LYS A 52 -15.35 7.31 -11.34
C LYS A 52 -15.98 8.69 -11.53
N ASN A 53 -16.37 9.37 -10.46
CA ASN A 53 -16.90 10.73 -10.55
C ASN A 53 -15.82 11.69 -11.08
N TYR A 54 -14.61 11.60 -10.55
CA TYR A 54 -13.51 12.45 -11.03
C TYR A 54 -13.16 12.21 -12.50
N ILE A 55 -13.14 10.95 -12.94
CA ILE A 55 -12.88 10.56 -14.33
C ILE A 55 -13.97 11.12 -15.26
N LYS A 56 -15.23 11.12 -14.83
CA LYS A 56 -16.34 11.68 -15.62
C LYS A 56 -16.12 13.14 -15.96
N ASP A 57 -15.59 13.91 -15.00
CA ASP A 57 -15.30 15.34 -15.17
C ASP A 57 -13.93 15.59 -15.84
N ASN A 58 -13.05 14.58 -15.87
CA ASN A 58 -11.67 14.66 -16.36
C ASN A 58 -11.31 13.40 -17.19
N PRO A 59 -11.96 13.14 -18.32
CA PRO A 59 -11.82 11.88 -19.08
C PRO A 59 -10.40 11.63 -19.60
N GLN A 60 -9.63 12.67 -19.85
CA GLN A 60 -8.23 12.58 -20.34
C GLN A 60 -7.29 11.81 -19.38
N ILE A 61 -7.66 11.68 -18.09
CA ILE A 61 -6.85 10.97 -17.09
C ILE A 61 -6.76 9.46 -17.39
N THR A 62 -7.78 8.90 -18.04
CA THR A 62 -7.83 7.47 -18.35
C THR A 62 -6.99 7.06 -19.56
N ASN A 63 -6.39 7.98 -20.28
CA ASN A 63 -5.58 7.66 -21.46
C ASN A 63 -4.45 6.67 -21.18
N ASN A 64 -3.88 6.72 -19.96
CA ASN A 64 -2.78 5.87 -19.53
C ASN A 64 -3.06 5.12 -18.24
N ILE A 65 -4.31 5.11 -17.73
CA ILE A 65 -4.65 4.45 -16.46
C ILE A 65 -5.84 3.53 -16.63
N THR A 66 -5.65 2.26 -16.32
CA THR A 66 -6.72 1.28 -16.20
C THR A 66 -6.95 0.95 -14.73
N PHE A 67 -8.12 1.30 -14.18
CA PHE A 67 -8.47 0.99 -12.80
C PHE A 67 -9.15 -0.37 -12.67
N HIS A 68 -8.70 -1.16 -11.68
CA HIS A 68 -9.30 -2.42 -11.27
C HIS A 68 -9.80 -2.31 -9.83
N PHE A 69 -11.08 -2.55 -9.60
CA PHE A 69 -11.69 -2.41 -8.28
C PHE A 69 -11.93 -3.78 -7.64
N ILE A 70 -11.44 -3.96 -6.42
CA ILE A 70 -11.60 -5.19 -5.65
C ILE A 70 -12.26 -4.88 -4.32
N GLU A 71 -13.41 -5.52 -4.06
CA GLU A 71 -14.09 -5.39 -2.78
C GLU A 71 -13.31 -6.00 -1.62
N LYS A 72 -13.11 -5.18 -0.57
CA LYS A 72 -12.64 -5.64 0.74
C LYS A 72 -13.84 -5.91 1.65
N LYS A 73 -14.05 -7.17 2.02
CA LYS A 73 -15.03 -7.52 3.05
C LYS A 73 -14.73 -6.79 4.36
N ARG A 74 -15.79 -6.38 5.06
CA ARG A 74 -15.71 -5.66 6.34
C ARG A 74 -16.74 -6.22 7.29
N ASN A 75 -16.40 -6.30 8.56
CA ASN A 75 -17.34 -6.54 9.63
C ASN A 75 -17.17 -5.43 10.68
N LYS A 76 -18.13 -4.52 10.75
CA LYS A 76 -18.07 -3.35 11.64
C LYS A 76 -18.11 -3.76 13.12
N LEU A 77 -18.92 -4.76 13.46
CA LEU A 77 -19.05 -5.25 14.83
C LEU A 77 -17.75 -5.93 15.28
N LEU A 78 -17.22 -6.84 14.46
CA LEU A 78 -15.95 -7.51 14.76
C LEU A 78 -14.81 -6.52 14.92
N ARG A 79 -14.77 -5.46 14.11
CA ARG A 79 -13.75 -4.41 14.23
C ARG A 79 -13.86 -3.62 15.53
N LYS A 80 -15.08 -3.42 16.05
CA LYS A 80 -15.31 -2.74 17.33
C LYS A 80 -14.81 -3.59 18.51
N ILE A 81 -15.07 -4.89 18.47
CA ILE A 81 -14.69 -5.85 19.53
C ILE A 81 -13.20 -6.21 19.42
N TRP A 82 -12.70 -6.42 18.20
CA TRP A 82 -11.33 -6.83 17.90
C TRP A 82 -10.71 -5.96 16.80
N PRO A 83 -10.13 -4.79 17.11
CA PRO A 83 -9.56 -3.87 16.14
C PRO A 83 -8.54 -4.49 15.17
N PRO A 84 -7.68 -5.48 15.58
CA PRO A 84 -6.76 -6.16 14.66
C PRO A 84 -7.43 -6.90 13.50
N SER A 85 -8.74 -7.18 13.59
CA SER A 85 -9.51 -7.77 12.48
C SER A 85 -9.43 -6.96 11.18
N TYR A 86 -9.15 -5.66 11.26
CA TYR A 86 -8.89 -4.82 10.09
C TYR A 86 -7.77 -5.39 9.22
N TYR A 87 -6.64 -5.78 9.83
CA TYR A 87 -5.49 -6.33 9.13
C TYR A 87 -5.78 -7.73 8.56
N TRP A 88 -6.60 -8.53 9.24
CA TRP A 88 -7.05 -9.82 8.73
C TRP A 88 -7.86 -9.69 7.43
N TYR A 89 -8.84 -8.76 7.38
CA TYR A 89 -9.59 -8.45 6.16
C TYR A 89 -8.72 -7.81 5.10
N TYR A 90 -7.74 -6.99 5.49
CA TYR A 90 -6.78 -6.40 4.56
C TYR A 90 -5.90 -7.47 3.91
N ARG A 91 -5.39 -8.43 4.67
CA ARG A 91 -4.63 -9.57 4.13
C ARG A 91 -5.43 -10.42 3.16
N LYS A 92 -6.72 -10.66 3.45
CA LYS A 92 -7.63 -11.35 2.52
C LYS A 92 -7.81 -10.56 1.22
N TRP A 93 -7.94 -9.24 1.30
CA TRP A 93 -8.00 -8.37 0.14
C TRP A 93 -6.69 -8.44 -0.66
N GLN A 94 -5.54 -8.36 -0.03
CA GLN A 94 -4.23 -8.48 -0.68
C GLN A 94 -4.03 -9.83 -1.40
N LYS A 95 -4.61 -10.92 -0.90
CA LYS A 95 -4.61 -12.21 -1.63
C LYS A 95 -5.43 -12.13 -2.92
N LYS A 96 -6.59 -11.44 -2.90
CA LYS A 96 -7.37 -11.21 -4.13
C LYS A 96 -6.60 -10.34 -5.13
N VAL A 97 -5.94 -9.27 -4.62
CA VAL A 97 -5.05 -8.42 -5.44
C VAL A 97 -3.97 -9.27 -6.12
N TYR A 98 -3.29 -10.11 -5.37
CA TYR A 98 -2.26 -11.00 -5.90
C TYR A 98 -2.79 -11.94 -7.00
N ASN A 99 -3.96 -12.54 -6.78
CA ASN A 99 -4.57 -13.44 -7.77
C ASN A 99 -4.99 -12.71 -9.05
N LEU A 100 -5.51 -11.47 -8.93
CA LEU A 100 -5.80 -10.63 -10.09
C LEU A 100 -4.50 -10.21 -10.80
N ALA A 101 -3.51 -9.78 -10.03
CA ALA A 101 -2.21 -9.37 -10.55
C ALA A 101 -1.53 -10.46 -11.37
N LEU A 102 -1.57 -11.72 -10.91
CA LEU A 102 -1.05 -12.87 -11.67
C LEU A 102 -1.75 -13.07 -13.02
N LYS A 103 -3.08 -12.85 -13.08
CA LYS A 103 -3.84 -12.96 -14.31
C LYS A 103 -3.50 -11.82 -15.28
N LEU A 104 -3.41 -10.61 -14.74
CA LEU A 104 -3.07 -9.43 -15.52
C LEU A 104 -1.63 -9.52 -16.04
N ASP A 105 -0.69 -9.94 -15.21
CA ASP A 105 0.73 -10.05 -15.58
C ASP A 105 0.94 -11.04 -16.74
N LYS A 106 0.23 -12.18 -16.72
CA LYS A 106 0.24 -13.14 -17.85
C LYS A 106 -0.27 -12.58 -19.17
N LYS A 107 -1.15 -11.58 -19.11
CA LYS A 107 -1.77 -10.96 -20.29
C LYS A 107 -0.98 -9.76 -20.80
N GLU A 108 -0.55 -8.91 -19.88
CA GLU A 108 0.00 -7.58 -20.18
C GLU A 108 1.52 -7.54 -20.13
N ASN A 109 2.19 -8.51 -19.45
CA ASN A 109 3.65 -8.56 -19.25
C ASN A 109 4.19 -7.26 -18.63
N PHE A 110 3.90 -7.02 -17.36
CA PHE A 110 4.31 -5.79 -16.68
C PHE A 110 5.83 -5.68 -16.52
N ASP A 111 6.36 -4.52 -16.85
CA ASP A 111 7.77 -4.18 -16.64
C ASP A 111 8.08 -3.95 -15.16
N ILE A 112 7.12 -3.39 -14.41
CA ILE A 112 7.25 -3.10 -12.97
C ILE A 112 5.95 -3.43 -12.24
N ILE A 113 6.11 -3.99 -11.05
CA ILE A 113 5.02 -4.21 -10.09
C ILE A 113 5.29 -3.39 -8.85
N HIS A 114 4.35 -2.52 -8.47
CA HIS A 114 4.50 -1.59 -7.38
C HIS A 114 3.45 -1.82 -6.28
N GLN A 115 3.89 -2.13 -5.07
CA GLN A 115 3.06 -2.11 -3.86
C GLN A 115 3.14 -0.71 -3.25
N LEU A 116 2.21 0.18 -3.63
CA LEU A 116 2.25 1.60 -3.29
C LEU A 116 1.77 1.89 -1.86
N ASN A 117 0.66 1.32 -1.46
CA ASN A 117 0.12 1.46 -0.10
C ASN A 117 -0.65 0.19 0.34
N MET A 118 -0.78 -0.06 1.56
CA MET A 118 -0.69 0.68 2.83
C MET A 118 0.78 0.99 3.22
N VAL A 119 1.04 2.20 3.74
CA VAL A 119 2.38 2.68 4.11
C VAL A 119 3.06 1.86 5.22
N GLY A 120 2.30 1.18 6.08
CA GLY A 120 2.87 0.40 7.18
C GLY A 120 3.71 -0.80 6.72
N TYR A 121 4.97 -0.87 7.13
CA TYR A 121 5.91 -1.94 6.75
C TYR A 121 5.46 -3.36 7.12
N ARG A 122 4.53 -3.51 8.07
CA ARG A 122 4.04 -4.82 8.55
C ARG A 122 3.19 -5.57 7.52
N GLU A 123 2.68 -4.85 6.53
CA GLU A 123 1.73 -5.39 5.55
C GLU A 123 2.20 -5.19 4.10
N PRO A 124 3.26 -5.90 3.67
CA PRO A 124 3.87 -5.77 2.34
C PRO A 124 2.99 -6.32 1.20
N GLY A 125 1.77 -6.76 1.49
CA GLY A 125 0.96 -7.47 0.50
C GLY A 125 1.55 -8.81 0.08
N TYR A 126 1.32 -9.17 -1.19
CA TYR A 126 1.82 -10.44 -1.77
C TYR A 126 2.41 -10.24 -3.18
N LEU A 127 2.42 -9.02 -3.73
CA LEU A 127 2.90 -8.75 -5.08
C LEU A 127 4.39 -9.07 -5.28
N TRP A 128 5.18 -9.01 -4.20
CA TRP A 128 6.60 -9.41 -4.18
C TRP A 128 6.85 -10.88 -4.60
N LYS A 129 5.80 -11.69 -4.71
CA LYS A 129 5.89 -13.09 -5.19
C LYS A 129 5.86 -13.21 -6.71
N ILE A 130 5.50 -12.17 -7.42
CA ILE A 130 5.50 -12.16 -8.89
C ILE A 130 6.95 -11.96 -9.36
N LYS A 131 7.30 -12.54 -10.51
CA LYS A 131 8.70 -12.56 -11.00
C LYS A 131 9.18 -11.20 -11.50
N SER A 132 8.28 -10.35 -11.98
CA SER A 132 8.60 -9.03 -12.53
C SER A 132 9.29 -8.12 -11.50
N PRO A 133 10.07 -7.12 -11.90
CA PRO A 133 10.69 -6.16 -11.01
C PRO A 133 9.70 -5.57 -10.01
N PHE A 134 10.05 -5.59 -8.72
CA PHE A 134 9.15 -5.22 -7.63
C PHE A 134 9.63 -3.96 -6.90
N VAL A 135 8.76 -2.97 -6.83
CA VAL A 135 8.93 -1.73 -6.05
C VAL A 135 7.98 -1.76 -4.85
N TRP A 136 8.49 -1.45 -3.68
CA TRP A 136 7.69 -1.37 -2.47
C TRP A 136 7.81 -0.02 -1.78
N GLY A 137 6.69 0.63 -1.54
CA GLY A 137 6.66 1.89 -0.80
C GLY A 137 5.90 3.01 -1.51
N PRO A 138 5.79 4.16 -0.84
CA PRO A 138 6.53 4.53 0.38
C PRO A 138 6.12 3.70 1.60
N ILE A 139 7.11 3.29 2.39
CA ILE A 139 6.91 2.57 3.63
C ILE A 139 7.37 3.40 4.83
N GLY A 140 6.63 3.28 5.93
CA GLY A 140 6.93 3.94 7.20
C GLY A 140 6.60 3.07 8.40
N GLY A 141 6.73 3.65 9.60
CA GLY A 141 6.42 2.97 10.85
C GLY A 141 7.53 2.02 11.34
N LEU A 142 8.73 2.15 10.78
CA LEU A 142 9.95 1.45 11.23
C LEU A 142 10.61 2.15 12.41
N GLU A 143 10.31 3.43 12.61
CA GLU A 143 10.98 4.28 13.57
C GLU A 143 10.56 3.97 15.00
N ASN A 144 11.54 4.02 15.89
CA ASN A 144 11.32 4.02 17.33
C ASN A 144 11.26 5.45 17.85
N SER A 145 10.50 5.67 18.91
CA SER A 145 10.61 6.91 19.66
C SER A 145 12.01 6.99 20.30
N PRO A 146 12.69 8.15 20.20
CA PRO A 146 14.04 8.28 20.79
C PRO A 146 14.04 7.96 22.28
N TRP A 147 14.92 7.06 22.71
CA TRP A 147 14.97 6.60 24.11
C TRP A 147 15.23 7.74 25.08
N ASN A 148 16.09 8.69 24.71
CA ASN A 148 16.43 9.85 25.53
C ASN A 148 15.25 10.81 25.74
N PHE A 149 14.23 10.76 24.89
CA PHE A 149 13.03 11.59 25.02
C PHE A 149 11.99 10.98 25.96
N LEU A 150 12.00 9.67 26.15
CA LEU A 150 10.95 8.94 26.87
C LEU A 150 10.79 9.38 28.35
N PRO A 151 11.85 9.71 29.13
CA PRO A 151 11.67 10.18 30.49
C PRO A 151 10.90 11.51 30.62
N HIS A 152 10.91 12.33 29.56
CA HIS A 152 10.27 13.66 29.56
C HIS A 152 8.77 13.66 29.30
N ILE A 153 8.18 12.51 28.88
CA ILE A 153 6.74 12.40 28.53
C ILE A 153 5.88 11.81 29.63
N GLY A 154 6.41 11.74 30.85
CA GLY A 154 5.75 11.21 32.05
C GLY A 154 5.64 9.67 32.05
N LEU A 155 5.28 9.10 33.21
CA LEU A 155 5.33 7.66 33.46
C LEU A 155 4.46 6.85 32.46
N LYS A 156 3.24 7.29 32.17
CA LYS A 156 2.35 6.62 31.20
C LYS A 156 2.94 6.60 29.79
N GLY A 157 3.50 7.74 29.37
CA GLY A 157 4.17 7.86 28.07
C GLY A 157 5.43 6.99 28.00
N LEU A 158 6.26 7.01 29.03
CA LEU A 158 7.46 6.19 29.15
C LEU A 158 7.12 4.69 28.98
N ILE A 159 6.15 4.17 29.71
CA ILE A 159 5.74 2.75 29.62
C ILE A 159 5.21 2.43 28.21
N PHE A 160 4.31 3.27 27.69
CA PHE A 160 3.69 3.05 26.39
C PHE A 160 4.71 3.02 25.25
N TYR A 161 5.57 4.02 25.15
CA TYR A 161 6.54 4.11 24.08
C TYR A 161 7.71 3.13 24.21
N SER A 162 8.11 2.78 25.43
CA SER A 162 9.09 1.71 25.66
C SER A 162 8.54 0.36 25.20
N ALA A 163 7.31 0.02 25.58
CA ALA A 163 6.65 -1.19 25.11
C ALA A 163 6.48 -1.19 23.57
N ARG A 164 6.10 -0.04 22.99
CA ARG A 164 6.00 0.12 21.53
C ARG A 164 7.34 -0.11 20.84
N ASN A 165 8.42 0.47 21.35
CA ASN A 165 9.76 0.31 20.79
C ASN A 165 10.21 -1.16 20.84
N LEU A 166 9.96 -1.85 21.96
CA LEU A 166 10.27 -3.26 22.12
C LEU A 166 9.47 -4.12 21.13
N VAL A 167 8.15 -3.87 21.00
CA VAL A 167 7.29 -4.55 20.01
C VAL A 167 7.79 -4.29 18.60
N ASN A 168 8.19 -3.07 18.26
CA ASN A 168 8.75 -2.75 16.94
C ASN A 168 10.04 -3.54 16.69
N LEU A 169 10.93 -3.62 17.67
CA LEU A 169 12.18 -4.37 17.56
C LEU A 169 11.92 -5.87 17.32
N LEU A 170 11.03 -6.46 18.12
CA LEU A 170 10.63 -7.86 17.94
C LEU A 170 9.99 -8.11 16.58
N GLN A 171 9.08 -7.25 16.15
CA GLN A 171 8.41 -7.39 14.87
C GLN A 171 9.35 -7.26 13.68
N ARG A 172 10.30 -6.33 13.71
CA ARG A 172 11.34 -6.22 12.67
C ARG A 172 12.15 -7.51 12.53
N ASN A 173 12.41 -8.19 13.63
CA ASN A 173 13.21 -9.42 13.65
C ASN A 173 12.41 -10.69 13.36
N LEU A 174 11.13 -10.74 13.72
CA LEU A 174 10.31 -11.96 13.66
C LEU A 174 9.37 -12.02 12.45
N LEU A 175 9.00 -10.87 11.85
CA LEU A 175 8.04 -10.86 10.75
C LEU A 175 8.69 -11.35 9.43
N ILE A 176 8.38 -12.57 9.06
CA ILE A 176 8.93 -13.23 7.86
C ILE A 176 8.46 -12.54 6.56
N ARG A 177 7.20 -12.10 6.49
CA ARG A 177 6.64 -11.51 5.26
C ARG A 177 7.32 -10.20 4.84
N PRO A 178 7.50 -9.20 5.73
CA PRO A 178 8.27 -8.01 5.41
C PRO A 178 9.71 -8.33 4.98
N LYS A 179 10.40 -9.22 5.69
CA LYS A 179 11.77 -9.64 5.32
C LYS A 179 11.84 -10.20 3.91
N LYS A 180 10.91 -11.10 3.55
CA LYS A 180 10.85 -11.66 2.18
C LYS A 180 10.51 -10.59 1.15
N ALA A 181 9.64 -9.63 1.47
CA ALA A 181 9.34 -8.54 0.56
C ALA A 181 10.54 -7.62 0.34
N VAL A 182 11.29 -7.29 1.40
CA VAL A 182 12.53 -6.51 1.32
C VAL A 182 13.57 -7.24 0.46
N SER A 183 13.82 -8.53 0.72
CA SER A 183 14.82 -9.31 -0.04
C SER A 183 14.46 -9.48 -1.52
N ARG A 184 13.18 -9.32 -1.88
CA ARG A 184 12.69 -9.44 -3.27
C ARG A 184 12.55 -8.10 -3.98
N ALA A 185 12.51 -7.00 -3.23
CA ALA A 185 12.33 -5.68 -3.81
C ALA A 185 13.57 -5.22 -4.58
N ASN A 186 13.36 -4.76 -5.82
CA ASN A 186 14.38 -4.09 -6.61
C ASN A 186 14.59 -2.64 -6.12
N SER A 187 13.54 -2.03 -5.58
CA SER A 187 13.61 -0.69 -4.98
C SER A 187 12.63 -0.56 -3.83
N ILE A 188 13.03 0.18 -2.80
CA ILE A 188 12.19 0.49 -1.63
C ILE A 188 12.14 2.00 -1.47
N LEU A 189 10.92 2.55 -1.44
CA LEU A 189 10.70 3.96 -1.14
C LEU A 189 10.38 4.07 0.36
N ILE A 190 11.02 5.00 1.05
CA ILE A 190 10.83 5.23 2.49
C ILE A 190 10.20 6.61 2.67
N SER A 191 9.12 6.68 3.48
CA SER A 191 8.61 7.96 3.97
C SER A 191 9.34 8.31 5.26
N ALA A 192 10.04 9.42 5.24
CA ALA A 192 10.59 10.06 6.44
C ALA A 192 9.51 10.84 7.17
#